data_e713f4d07627991ffb02ddfbc910427b
#
_entry.id   e713f4d07627991ffb02ddfbc910427b
#
_cell.length_a   1.000
_cell.length_b   1.000
_cell.length_c   1.000
_cell.angle_alpha   90.00
_cell.angle_beta   90.00
_cell.angle_gamma   90.00
#
_symmetry.space_group_name_H-M   'P 1'
#
loop_
_entity.id
_entity.type
_entity.pdbx_description
1 polymer ?
#
loop_
_entity_poly.entity_id
_entity_poly.type
_entity_poly.pdbx_seq_one_letter_code
_entity_poly.pdbx_strand_id
1 'polypeptide(L)'
;MKQIVVLGGGISGYGSAILAKKKGFGVFLSDAGRIADRYKAKLDEWEVPYEEGGHTEERILAATEVVKSPGIPDTAPMVRKIREAGIPVISEMEFAGRYMGKAKCICITGSNGKTTTTSLIYKIMRDAGMNVALGCNIGESFAWSVATGDYDWYVLELSSFQLDGMYRFRAHVGVLMNITPDHLDRYDHCFQNYADSKMRIVQNMTSRDWFVYSGDDEVIWNELPKYDLRMRQLPFAAKNAVASGAGDAFLCDGKFTATAGKASVEIDTAKLQIKGLHNAYNAMAAALATLAAGVAPAKIRKSLYAFAPVEHRLEPVAEKDGVLWINDSKATNVDSVYYALESMTRPVVWIAGGTDKGNDYEPLKAFARAKVHTLVCMGLDNAKLVREFTGVVPEVVSTDSLEAAMTASKAAARPGDAVLLSPACASFDLFRNYENRGELFKNWVEEKA
;
A
#
# COMPACT_ATOMS: atom_id res chain seq x y z
N MET A 1 25.62 -24.91 -12.93
CA MET A 1 24.58 -23.90 -13.19
C MET A 1 24.15 -23.36 -11.82
N LYS A 2 24.02 -22.04 -11.65
CA LYS A 2 23.50 -21.49 -10.39
C LYS A 2 22.03 -21.89 -10.22
N GLN A 3 21.65 -22.29 -9.01
CA GLN A 3 20.30 -22.71 -8.66
C GLN A 3 19.59 -21.60 -7.88
N ILE A 4 18.47 -21.11 -8.39
CA ILE A 4 17.59 -20.18 -7.71
C ILE A 4 16.39 -20.97 -7.20
N VAL A 5 16.16 -20.91 -5.90
CA VAL A 5 14.91 -21.41 -5.32
C VAL A 5 14.02 -20.23 -4.98
N VAL A 6 12.73 -20.36 -5.31
CA VAL A 6 11.71 -19.35 -4.99
C VAL A 6 10.79 -19.92 -3.92
N LEU A 7 10.68 -19.24 -2.78
CA LEU A 7 9.75 -19.59 -1.72
C LEU A 7 8.47 -18.76 -1.83
N GLY A 8 7.35 -19.48 -1.97
CA GLY A 8 6.02 -18.94 -2.16
C GLY A 8 5.61 -18.80 -3.62
N GLY A 9 4.47 -19.36 -3.98
CA GLY A 9 3.93 -19.44 -5.35
C GLY A 9 2.92 -18.34 -5.69
N GLY A 10 2.90 -17.23 -4.92
CA GLY A 10 2.07 -16.05 -5.21
C GLY A 10 2.63 -15.19 -6.34
N ILE A 11 2.10 -13.95 -6.44
CA ILE A 11 2.44 -13.01 -7.53
C ILE A 11 3.95 -12.73 -7.64
N SER A 12 4.64 -12.47 -6.53
CA SER A 12 6.10 -12.26 -6.52
C SER A 12 6.89 -13.52 -6.88
N GLY A 13 6.38 -14.67 -6.45
CA GLY A 13 7.08 -15.96 -6.64
C GLY A 13 7.09 -16.42 -8.09
N TYR A 14 5.92 -16.51 -8.74
CA TYR A 14 5.90 -16.96 -10.13
C TYR A 14 6.72 -16.03 -11.05
N GLY A 15 6.63 -14.72 -10.83
CA GLY A 15 7.39 -13.76 -11.63
C GLY A 15 8.89 -13.90 -11.44
N SER A 16 9.36 -14.09 -10.19
CA SER A 16 10.78 -14.33 -9.89
C SER A 16 11.28 -15.63 -10.52
N ALA A 17 10.48 -16.70 -10.47
CA ALA A 17 10.83 -17.99 -11.06
C ALA A 17 10.96 -17.91 -12.59
N ILE A 18 10.03 -17.23 -13.25
CA ILE A 18 10.09 -17.03 -14.71
C ILE A 18 11.27 -16.15 -15.11
N LEU A 19 11.54 -15.06 -14.36
CA LEU A 19 12.72 -14.24 -14.61
C LEU A 19 14.00 -15.05 -14.46
N ALA A 20 14.13 -15.86 -13.42
CA ALA A 20 15.28 -16.73 -13.21
C ALA A 20 15.45 -17.73 -14.35
N LYS A 21 14.37 -18.39 -14.80
CA LYS A 21 14.37 -19.29 -15.96
C LYS A 21 14.84 -18.58 -17.23
N LYS A 22 14.29 -17.40 -17.51
CA LYS A 22 14.67 -16.57 -18.67
C LYS A 22 16.14 -16.15 -18.65
N LYS A 23 16.72 -15.98 -17.46
CA LYS A 23 18.16 -15.65 -17.29
C LYS A 23 19.08 -16.87 -17.30
N GLY A 24 18.56 -18.08 -17.57
CA GLY A 24 19.31 -19.28 -17.71
C GLY A 24 19.76 -19.92 -16.39
N PHE A 25 19.09 -19.66 -15.30
CA PHE A 25 19.33 -20.33 -14.02
C PHE A 25 18.60 -21.68 -13.97
N GLY A 26 19.13 -22.62 -13.16
CA GLY A 26 18.30 -23.68 -12.65
C GLY A 26 17.29 -23.12 -11.67
N VAL A 27 16.02 -23.46 -11.80
CA VAL A 27 14.93 -22.87 -10.99
C VAL A 27 14.09 -23.94 -10.37
N PHE A 28 13.69 -23.72 -9.13
CA PHE A 28 12.68 -24.51 -8.44
C PHE A 28 11.83 -23.58 -7.56
N LEU A 29 10.50 -23.71 -7.65
CA LEU A 29 9.59 -22.95 -6.80
C LEU A 29 8.93 -23.89 -5.79
N SER A 30 8.89 -23.49 -4.51
CA SER A 30 8.30 -24.28 -3.42
C SER A 30 7.32 -23.43 -2.61
N ASP A 31 6.11 -23.94 -2.41
CA ASP A 31 5.07 -23.33 -1.58
C ASP A 31 4.55 -24.32 -0.55
N ALA A 32 4.48 -23.92 0.72
CA ALA A 32 3.92 -24.74 1.79
C ALA A 32 2.40 -24.93 1.67
N GLY A 33 1.73 -24.01 1.01
CA GLY A 33 0.29 -24.02 0.73
C GLY A 33 -0.01 -24.45 -0.71
N ARG A 34 -1.24 -24.13 -1.15
CA ARG A 34 -1.68 -24.34 -2.53
C ARG A 34 -1.35 -23.13 -3.40
N ILE A 35 -0.75 -23.36 -4.54
CA ILE A 35 -0.52 -22.35 -5.58
C ILE A 35 -1.81 -22.14 -6.38
N ALA A 36 -2.19 -20.89 -6.60
CA ALA A 36 -3.37 -20.57 -7.39
C ALA A 36 -3.20 -21.05 -8.85
N ASP A 37 -4.26 -21.63 -9.43
CA ASP A 37 -4.21 -22.28 -10.75
C ASP A 37 -3.72 -21.33 -11.85
N ARG A 38 -4.06 -20.03 -11.77
CA ARG A 38 -3.55 -19.00 -12.69
C ARG A 38 -2.03 -18.83 -12.66
N TYR A 39 -1.38 -19.08 -11.52
CA TYR A 39 0.09 -19.02 -11.40
C TYR A 39 0.74 -20.32 -11.81
N LYS A 40 0.09 -21.47 -11.51
CA LYS A 40 0.54 -22.79 -12.02
C LYS A 40 0.57 -22.80 -13.54
N ALA A 41 -0.49 -22.32 -14.19
CA ALA A 41 -0.54 -22.23 -15.65
C ALA A 41 0.62 -21.43 -16.24
N LYS A 42 1.03 -20.32 -15.60
CA LYS A 42 2.22 -19.55 -16.03
C LYS A 42 3.53 -20.30 -15.76
N LEU A 43 3.64 -21.02 -14.64
CA LEU A 43 4.83 -21.81 -14.32
C LEU A 43 4.99 -22.99 -15.32
N ASP A 44 3.88 -23.64 -15.66
CA ASP A 44 3.84 -24.73 -16.65
C ASP A 44 4.20 -24.25 -18.06
N GLU A 45 3.66 -23.10 -18.49
CA GLU A 45 3.99 -22.46 -19.77
C GLU A 45 5.49 -22.20 -19.93
N TRP A 46 6.15 -21.81 -18.82
CA TRP A 46 7.59 -21.54 -18.81
C TRP A 46 8.45 -22.74 -18.36
N GLU A 47 7.83 -23.90 -18.21
CA GLU A 47 8.50 -25.14 -17.77
C GLU A 47 9.32 -24.94 -16.50
N VAL A 48 8.76 -24.23 -15.50
CA VAL A 48 9.36 -24.04 -14.19
C VAL A 48 8.90 -25.16 -13.26
N PRO A 49 9.79 -26.01 -12.77
CA PRO A 49 9.42 -27.03 -11.81
C PRO A 49 9.02 -26.40 -10.47
N TYR A 50 7.92 -26.90 -9.91
CA TYR A 50 7.41 -26.42 -8.62
C TYR A 50 6.87 -27.55 -7.76
N GLU A 51 6.67 -27.26 -6.48
CA GLU A 51 5.93 -28.08 -5.53
C GLU A 51 4.95 -27.21 -4.71
N GLU A 52 3.87 -27.82 -4.23
CA GLU A 52 2.89 -27.22 -3.35
C GLU A 52 2.49 -28.16 -2.20
N GLY A 53 2.00 -27.62 -1.08
CA GLY A 53 1.56 -28.37 0.08
C GLY A 53 2.70 -28.85 0.99
N GLY A 54 3.91 -28.32 0.82
CA GLY A 54 5.07 -28.66 1.62
C GLY A 54 6.38 -28.18 1.01
N HIS A 55 7.48 -28.55 1.65
CA HIS A 55 8.83 -28.16 1.26
C HIS A 55 9.76 -29.39 1.18
N THR A 56 10.35 -29.66 0.03
CA THR A 56 11.43 -30.63 -0.12
C THR A 56 12.74 -29.96 0.28
N GLU A 57 13.12 -30.13 1.56
CA GLU A 57 14.25 -29.45 2.18
C GLU A 57 15.56 -29.60 1.40
N GLU A 58 15.88 -30.81 0.96
CA GLU A 58 17.10 -31.09 0.22
C GLU A 58 17.22 -30.29 -1.09
N ARG A 59 16.11 -30.11 -1.79
CA ARG A 59 16.07 -29.31 -3.02
C ARG A 59 16.26 -27.82 -2.72
N ILE A 60 15.67 -27.33 -1.62
CA ILE A 60 15.75 -25.94 -1.21
C ILE A 60 17.16 -25.61 -0.73
N LEU A 61 17.77 -26.47 0.08
CA LEU A 61 19.11 -26.25 0.62
C LEU A 61 20.23 -26.44 -0.43
N ALA A 62 19.92 -26.99 -1.61
CA ALA A 62 20.84 -27.02 -2.76
C ALA A 62 20.88 -25.69 -3.52
N ALA A 63 20.12 -24.67 -3.10
CA ALA A 63 20.07 -23.36 -3.74
C ALA A 63 21.38 -22.59 -3.60
N THR A 64 21.74 -21.85 -4.64
CA THR A 64 22.81 -20.83 -4.57
C THR A 64 22.30 -19.54 -3.94
N GLU A 65 21.02 -19.25 -4.13
CA GLU A 65 20.31 -18.09 -3.60
C GLU A 65 18.80 -18.38 -3.55
N VAL A 66 18.11 -17.83 -2.57
CA VAL A 66 16.67 -18.00 -2.40
C VAL A 66 15.97 -16.65 -2.56
N VAL A 67 14.96 -16.60 -3.44
CA VAL A 67 14.03 -15.46 -3.55
C VAL A 67 12.79 -15.78 -2.71
N LYS A 68 12.54 -14.97 -1.67
CA LYS A 68 11.45 -15.19 -0.72
C LYS A 68 10.29 -14.23 -0.96
N SER A 69 9.07 -14.76 -1.05
CA SER A 69 7.85 -13.95 -1.07
C SER A 69 7.70 -13.15 0.23
N PRO A 70 7.23 -11.87 0.16
CA PRO A 70 7.17 -10.98 1.34
C PRO A 70 6.20 -11.48 2.42
N GLY A 71 5.17 -12.25 2.06
CA GLY A 71 4.22 -12.86 3.00
C GLY A 71 4.83 -13.90 3.93
N ILE A 72 5.96 -14.52 3.56
CA ILE A 72 6.62 -15.55 4.37
C ILE A 72 7.46 -14.87 5.46
N PRO A 73 7.18 -15.11 6.75
CA PRO A 73 7.95 -14.50 7.83
C PRO A 73 9.38 -15.06 7.91
N ASP A 74 10.33 -14.26 8.38
CA ASP A 74 11.71 -14.70 8.59
C ASP A 74 11.83 -15.75 9.71
N THR A 75 10.81 -15.84 10.57
CA THR A 75 10.68 -16.86 11.60
C THR A 75 10.19 -18.21 11.08
N ALA A 76 9.78 -18.33 9.81
CA ALA A 76 9.33 -19.59 9.23
C ALA A 76 10.44 -20.65 9.31
N PRO A 77 10.12 -21.91 9.69
CA PRO A 77 11.13 -22.96 9.90
C PRO A 77 12.09 -23.14 8.72
N MET A 78 11.56 -23.16 7.49
CA MET A 78 12.38 -23.32 6.29
C MET A 78 13.31 -22.11 6.06
N VAL A 79 12.84 -20.88 6.32
CA VAL A 79 13.67 -19.68 6.17
C VAL A 79 14.83 -19.67 7.17
N ARG A 80 14.60 -20.13 8.42
CA ARG A 80 15.65 -20.30 9.42
C ARG A 80 16.71 -21.29 8.94
N LYS A 81 16.31 -22.48 8.47
CA LYS A 81 17.25 -23.49 7.94
C LYS A 81 18.09 -22.96 6.78
N ILE A 82 17.47 -22.21 5.84
CA ILE A 82 18.19 -21.59 4.72
C ILE A 82 19.25 -20.62 5.24
N ARG A 83 18.91 -19.78 6.22
CA ARG A 83 19.85 -18.82 6.81
C ARG A 83 20.96 -19.52 7.61
N GLU A 84 20.64 -20.57 8.37
CA GLU A 84 21.61 -21.42 9.09
C GLU A 84 22.58 -22.12 8.13
N ALA A 85 22.10 -22.49 6.94
CA ALA A 85 22.95 -23.03 5.87
C ALA A 85 23.80 -21.97 5.15
N GLY A 86 23.70 -20.68 5.54
CA GLY A 86 24.44 -19.57 4.92
C GLY A 86 23.98 -19.21 3.51
N ILE A 87 22.80 -19.66 3.07
CA ILE A 87 22.26 -19.38 1.73
C ILE A 87 21.64 -17.97 1.74
N PRO A 88 22.01 -17.09 0.80
CA PRO A 88 21.43 -15.75 0.69
C PRO A 88 19.91 -15.80 0.44
N VAL A 89 19.16 -15.05 1.24
CA VAL A 89 17.70 -14.86 1.07
C VAL A 89 17.45 -13.41 0.68
N ILE A 90 16.82 -13.20 -0.46
CA ILE A 90 16.54 -11.88 -1.03
C ILE A 90 15.06 -11.72 -1.38
N SER A 91 14.63 -10.48 -1.58
CA SER A 91 13.29 -10.18 -2.11
C SER A 91 13.24 -10.26 -3.64
N GLU A 92 12.02 -10.35 -4.18
CA GLU A 92 11.76 -10.17 -5.61
C GLU A 92 12.40 -8.91 -6.17
N MET A 93 12.31 -7.81 -5.44
CA MET A 93 12.87 -6.51 -5.85
C MET A 93 14.37 -6.54 -6.02
N GLU A 94 15.07 -7.11 -5.03
CA GLU A 94 16.51 -7.26 -5.10
C GLU A 94 16.92 -8.16 -6.30
N PHE A 95 16.15 -9.22 -6.53
CA PHE A 95 16.41 -10.12 -7.66
C PHE A 95 16.15 -9.44 -9.01
N ALA A 96 14.94 -8.91 -9.20
CA ALA A 96 14.52 -8.30 -10.47
C ALA A 96 15.32 -7.04 -10.81
N GLY A 97 15.66 -6.24 -9.82
CA GLY A 97 16.45 -5.02 -9.99
C GLY A 97 17.82 -5.25 -10.63
N ARG A 98 18.40 -6.44 -10.48
CA ARG A 98 19.67 -6.81 -11.15
C ARG A 98 19.53 -6.95 -12.67
N TYR A 99 18.32 -7.12 -13.17
CA TYR A 99 18.02 -7.44 -14.58
C TYR A 99 17.17 -6.39 -15.29
N MET A 100 16.81 -5.29 -14.63
CA MET A 100 16.02 -4.19 -15.23
C MET A 100 16.82 -3.31 -16.21
N GLY A 101 18.09 -3.60 -16.43
CA GLY A 101 18.94 -2.90 -17.39
C GLY A 101 19.17 -1.43 -17.04
N LYS A 102 18.86 -0.52 -17.97
CA LYS A 102 19.01 0.93 -17.79
C LYS A 102 17.74 1.60 -17.29
N ALA A 103 16.66 0.84 -17.12
CA ALA A 103 15.40 1.35 -16.63
C ALA A 103 15.55 1.98 -15.25
N LYS A 104 14.67 2.92 -14.93
CA LYS A 104 14.62 3.59 -13.64
C LYS A 104 13.40 3.16 -12.86
N CYS A 105 13.40 3.38 -11.54
CA CYS A 105 12.23 3.09 -10.73
C CYS A 105 11.88 4.24 -9.80
N ILE A 106 10.57 4.44 -9.65
CA ILE A 106 9.95 5.22 -8.59
C ILE A 106 9.41 4.20 -7.60
N CYS A 107 9.89 4.25 -6.36
CA CYS A 107 9.54 3.32 -5.29
C CYS A 107 8.75 4.05 -4.23
N ILE A 108 7.56 3.56 -3.90
CA ILE A 108 6.64 4.21 -2.97
C ILE A 108 6.43 3.31 -1.75
N THR A 109 6.70 3.83 -0.56
CA THR A 109 6.41 3.17 0.71
C THR A 109 5.76 4.13 1.71
N GLY A 110 5.38 3.61 2.86
CA GLY A 110 4.71 4.32 3.95
C GLY A 110 3.74 3.39 4.66
N SER A 111 3.19 3.79 5.78
CA SER A 111 2.10 3.05 6.43
C SER A 111 0.82 3.21 5.62
N ASN A 112 0.48 4.43 5.25
CA ASN A 112 -0.74 4.79 4.51
C ASN A 112 -0.42 5.58 3.24
N GLY A 113 -1.39 5.68 2.30
CA GLY A 113 -1.29 6.48 1.08
C GLY A 113 -0.55 5.81 -0.09
N LYS A 114 0.19 4.71 0.13
CA LYS A 114 0.99 4.02 -0.89
C LYS A 114 0.25 3.79 -2.21
N THR A 115 -0.86 3.07 -2.15
CA THR A 115 -1.61 2.64 -3.35
C THR A 115 -2.14 3.82 -4.16
N THR A 116 -2.71 4.82 -3.49
CA THR A 116 -3.21 6.02 -4.16
C THR A 116 -2.08 6.79 -4.83
N THR A 117 -0.97 7.02 -4.11
CA THR A 117 0.21 7.72 -4.64
C THR A 117 0.84 6.96 -5.80
N THR A 118 0.98 5.63 -5.69
CA THR A 118 1.51 4.77 -6.76
C THR A 118 0.63 4.82 -8.01
N SER A 119 -0.69 4.75 -7.83
CA SER A 119 -1.66 4.83 -8.92
C SER A 119 -1.66 6.20 -9.59
N LEU A 120 -1.55 7.29 -8.80
CA LEU A 120 -1.39 8.66 -9.31
C LEU A 120 -0.12 8.80 -10.16
N ILE A 121 1.03 8.39 -9.63
CA ILE A 121 2.32 8.45 -10.33
C ILE A 121 2.25 7.66 -11.64
N TYR A 122 1.77 6.42 -11.58
CA TYR A 122 1.64 5.57 -12.76
C TYR A 122 0.74 6.19 -13.82
N LYS A 123 -0.45 6.69 -13.42
CA LYS A 123 -1.35 7.38 -14.35
C LYS A 123 -0.71 8.61 -14.97
N ILE A 124 -0.07 9.47 -14.17
CA ILE A 124 0.60 10.68 -14.67
C ILE A 124 1.66 10.33 -15.73
N MET A 125 2.51 9.33 -15.43
CA MET A 125 3.56 8.90 -16.35
C MET A 125 2.99 8.30 -17.63
N ARG A 126 1.95 7.46 -17.55
CA ARG A 126 1.25 6.90 -18.71
C ARG A 126 0.60 7.98 -19.55
N ASP A 127 -0.14 8.92 -18.94
CA ASP A 127 -0.81 10.03 -19.66
C ASP A 127 0.23 10.97 -20.29
N ALA A 128 1.44 11.03 -19.74
CA ALA A 128 2.56 11.75 -20.35
C ALA A 128 3.18 11.04 -21.55
N GLY A 129 2.80 9.77 -21.80
CA GLY A 129 3.33 8.96 -22.91
C GLY A 129 4.64 8.25 -22.57
N MET A 130 4.98 8.11 -21.29
CA MET A 130 6.18 7.39 -20.89
C MET A 130 5.95 5.87 -20.95
N ASN A 131 7.02 5.14 -21.34
CA ASN A 131 7.03 3.68 -21.31
C ASN A 131 7.28 3.19 -19.87
N VAL A 132 6.20 2.90 -19.14
CA VAL A 132 6.21 2.63 -17.71
C VAL A 132 5.38 1.41 -17.34
N ALA A 133 5.90 0.56 -16.46
CA ALA A 133 5.19 -0.55 -15.83
C ALA A 133 4.83 -0.23 -14.36
N LEU A 134 3.76 -0.87 -13.89
CA LEU A 134 3.29 -0.84 -12.51
C LEU A 134 3.53 -2.21 -11.88
N GLY A 135 4.11 -2.26 -10.68
CA GLY A 135 4.41 -3.55 -10.07
C GLY A 135 4.57 -3.57 -8.55
N CYS A 136 4.89 -4.75 -8.07
CA CYS A 136 5.05 -5.17 -6.69
C CYS A 136 3.71 -5.38 -5.95
N ASN A 137 3.40 -4.55 -4.94
CA ASN A 137 2.23 -4.76 -4.09
C ASN A 137 0.88 -4.46 -4.79
N ILE A 138 0.93 -3.80 -5.93
CA ILE A 138 -0.20 -3.57 -6.85
C ILE A 138 0.25 -3.79 -8.29
N GLY A 139 -0.67 -4.15 -9.17
CA GLY A 139 -0.36 -4.47 -10.56
C GLY A 139 0.23 -5.88 -10.71
N GLU A 140 1.19 -6.04 -11.60
CA GLU A 140 1.88 -7.30 -11.86
C GLU A 140 3.16 -7.45 -11.01
N SER A 141 3.72 -8.66 -10.97
CA SER A 141 5.06 -8.88 -10.41
C SER A 141 6.11 -8.01 -11.11
N PHE A 142 6.96 -7.35 -10.33
CA PHE A 142 8.08 -6.61 -10.90
C PHE A 142 9.01 -7.51 -11.69
N ALA A 143 9.32 -8.70 -11.17
CA ALA A 143 10.15 -9.69 -11.85
C ALA A 143 9.51 -10.19 -13.15
N TRP A 144 8.19 -10.41 -13.18
CA TRP A 144 7.45 -10.71 -14.40
C TRP A 144 7.59 -9.58 -15.42
N SER A 145 7.38 -8.34 -15.01
CA SER A 145 7.49 -7.18 -15.91
C SER A 145 8.91 -7.03 -16.48
N VAL A 146 9.96 -7.28 -15.69
CA VAL A 146 11.35 -7.32 -16.14
C VAL A 146 11.62 -8.51 -17.08
N ALA A 147 10.93 -9.64 -16.87
CA ALA A 147 11.08 -10.81 -17.74
C ALA A 147 10.41 -10.61 -19.10
N THR A 148 9.24 -9.98 -19.16
CA THR A 148 8.37 -10.02 -20.35
C THR A 148 8.26 -8.69 -21.08
N GLY A 149 8.63 -7.57 -20.46
CA GLY A 149 8.57 -6.23 -21.05
C GLY A 149 9.94 -5.57 -21.20
N ASP A 150 9.95 -4.46 -21.93
CA ASP A 150 11.08 -3.54 -22.05
C ASP A 150 10.56 -2.14 -21.71
N TYR A 151 10.76 -1.74 -20.46
CA TYR A 151 10.23 -0.50 -19.92
C TYR A 151 11.37 0.45 -19.57
N ASP A 152 11.14 1.76 -19.75
CA ASP A 152 12.09 2.80 -19.32
C ASP A 152 11.95 3.09 -17.83
N TRP A 153 10.74 2.87 -17.28
CA TRP A 153 10.40 3.15 -15.89
C TRP A 153 9.55 2.05 -15.27
N TYR A 154 9.76 1.84 -13.98
CA TYR A 154 8.91 1.02 -13.12
C TYR A 154 8.39 1.87 -11.97
N VAL A 155 7.10 1.84 -11.70
CA VAL A 155 6.46 2.42 -10.52
C VAL A 155 6.10 1.28 -9.59
N LEU A 156 6.73 1.24 -8.42
CA LEU A 156 6.72 0.09 -7.52
C LEU A 156 6.16 0.47 -6.15
N GLU A 157 5.02 -0.12 -5.77
CA GLU A 157 4.51 -0.02 -4.41
C GLU A 157 5.22 -1.02 -3.51
N LEU A 158 5.86 -0.55 -2.44
CA LEU A 158 6.69 -1.37 -1.56
C LEU A 158 6.14 -1.44 -0.15
N SER A 159 5.91 -2.68 0.33
CA SER A 159 5.71 -2.96 1.75
C SER A 159 7.05 -2.91 2.51
N SER A 160 6.99 -2.78 3.84
CA SER A 160 8.17 -2.91 4.70
C SER A 160 8.86 -4.27 4.51
N PHE A 161 8.09 -5.36 4.39
CA PHE A 161 8.63 -6.71 4.17
C PHE A 161 9.40 -6.88 2.86
N GLN A 162 9.07 -6.11 1.83
CA GLN A 162 9.83 -6.10 0.57
C GLN A 162 11.13 -5.30 0.74
N LEU A 163 11.09 -4.21 1.51
CA LEU A 163 12.28 -3.40 1.82
C LEU A 163 13.28 -4.18 2.69
N ASP A 164 12.84 -5.05 3.60
CA ASP A 164 13.71 -5.90 4.43
C ASP A 164 14.62 -6.81 3.61
N GLY A 165 14.13 -7.27 2.46
CA GLY A 165 14.92 -8.07 1.51
C GLY A 165 15.66 -7.27 0.44
N MET A 166 15.83 -5.96 0.61
CA MET A 166 16.54 -5.07 -0.30
C MET A 166 17.97 -4.82 0.20
N TYR A 167 18.96 -5.16 -0.61
CA TYR A 167 20.39 -5.02 -0.26
C TYR A 167 21.14 -4.06 -1.19
N ARG A 168 21.05 -4.25 -2.50
CA ARG A 168 21.71 -3.43 -3.53
C ARG A 168 20.76 -2.70 -4.45
N PHE A 169 19.50 -3.08 -4.44
CA PHE A 169 18.46 -2.42 -5.21
C PHE A 169 18.41 -0.93 -4.85
N ARG A 170 18.25 -0.07 -5.85
CA ARG A 170 18.27 1.39 -5.69
C ARG A 170 17.01 2.01 -6.25
N ALA A 171 16.31 2.79 -5.45
CA ALA A 171 15.27 3.69 -5.91
C ALA A 171 15.91 4.90 -6.61
N HIS A 172 15.45 5.25 -7.82
CA HIS A 172 15.86 6.49 -8.50
C HIS A 172 15.03 7.68 -8.00
N VAL A 173 13.78 7.42 -7.66
CA VAL A 173 12.92 8.30 -6.89
C VAL A 173 12.32 7.46 -5.76
N GLY A 174 12.71 7.73 -4.52
CA GLY A 174 12.11 7.14 -3.33
C GLY A 174 11.01 8.04 -2.80
N VAL A 175 9.85 7.47 -2.49
CA VAL A 175 8.71 8.20 -1.90
C VAL A 175 8.33 7.56 -0.58
N LEU A 176 8.44 8.30 0.51
CA LEU A 176 8.05 7.89 1.86
C LEU A 176 6.87 8.73 2.35
N MET A 177 5.68 8.12 2.40
CA MET A 177 4.45 8.84 2.67
C MET A 177 4.28 9.21 4.15
N ASN A 178 4.52 8.26 5.04
CA ASN A 178 4.40 8.39 6.48
C ASN A 178 4.90 7.11 7.16
N ILE A 179 5.17 7.20 8.48
CA ILE A 179 5.51 6.06 9.33
C ILE A 179 4.64 6.10 10.58
N THR A 180 3.60 5.27 10.62
CA THR A 180 2.71 5.08 11.77
C THR A 180 2.63 3.61 12.16
N PRO A 181 2.38 3.25 13.43
CA PRO A 181 2.38 1.86 13.87
C PRO A 181 1.46 0.97 13.04
N ASP A 182 2.05 -0.06 12.42
CA ASP A 182 1.34 -1.10 11.69
C ASP A 182 2.22 -2.37 11.64
N HIS A 183 1.62 -3.54 11.53
CA HIS A 183 2.32 -4.82 11.42
C HIS A 183 3.38 -5.09 12.51
N LEU A 184 3.21 -4.57 13.73
CA LEU A 184 4.20 -4.69 14.81
C LEU A 184 4.45 -6.15 15.24
N ASP A 185 3.47 -7.03 15.02
CA ASP A 185 3.58 -8.49 15.18
C ASP A 185 4.73 -9.10 14.36
N ARG A 186 5.10 -8.46 13.25
CA ARG A 186 6.20 -8.88 12.36
C ARG A 186 7.55 -8.23 12.69
N TYR A 187 7.57 -7.27 13.61
CA TYR A 187 8.73 -6.46 14.00
C TYR A 187 9.00 -6.53 15.50
N ASP A 188 8.77 -7.71 16.10
CA ASP A 188 9.01 -7.99 17.52
C ASP A 188 8.30 -7.00 18.47
N HIS A 189 7.13 -6.48 18.04
CA HIS A 189 6.39 -5.41 18.71
C HIS A 189 7.22 -4.13 18.97
N CYS A 190 8.32 -3.95 18.21
CA CYS A 190 9.19 -2.80 18.28
C CYS A 190 8.93 -1.85 17.10
N PHE A 191 8.37 -0.68 17.39
CA PHE A 191 8.06 0.31 16.34
C PHE A 191 9.30 0.81 15.59
N GLN A 192 10.47 0.89 16.29
CA GLN A 192 11.72 1.30 15.65
C GLN A 192 12.13 0.33 14.53
N ASN A 193 11.98 -0.99 14.73
CA ASN A 193 12.29 -1.97 13.68
C ASN A 193 11.44 -1.76 12.42
N TYR A 194 10.17 -1.38 12.60
CA TYR A 194 9.29 -1.04 11.47
C TYR A 194 9.70 0.27 10.77
N ALA A 195 10.09 1.30 11.54
CA ALA A 195 10.59 2.55 11.00
C ALA A 195 11.90 2.33 10.21
N ASP A 196 12.84 1.58 10.79
CA ASP A 196 14.12 1.22 10.13
C ASP A 196 13.88 0.47 8.82
N SER A 197 12.91 -0.46 8.80
CA SER A 197 12.52 -1.18 7.58
C SER A 197 12.08 -0.20 6.49
N LYS A 198 11.23 0.78 6.79
CA LYS A 198 10.77 1.77 5.80
C LYS A 198 11.88 2.69 5.32
N MET A 199 12.78 3.08 6.22
CA MET A 199 13.93 3.92 5.88
C MET A 199 14.92 3.22 4.95
N ARG A 200 14.88 1.90 4.81
CA ARG A 200 15.70 1.17 3.81
C ARG A 200 15.49 1.65 2.37
N ILE A 201 14.39 2.35 2.08
CA ILE A 201 14.15 2.94 0.76
C ILE A 201 15.28 3.87 0.31
N VAL A 202 15.97 4.54 1.24
CA VAL A 202 17.05 5.49 0.95
C VAL A 202 18.45 4.86 0.91
N GLN A 203 18.62 3.60 1.37
CA GLN A 203 19.93 3.01 1.69
C GLN A 203 20.92 2.97 0.53
N ASN A 204 20.49 2.90 -0.72
CA ASN A 204 21.36 2.80 -1.89
C ASN A 204 21.23 4.02 -2.83
N MET A 205 20.52 5.05 -2.39
CA MET A 205 20.33 6.27 -3.19
C MET A 205 21.62 7.10 -3.26
N THR A 206 21.80 7.81 -4.36
CA THR A 206 22.97 8.62 -4.66
C THR A 206 22.59 10.08 -4.91
N SER A 207 23.56 10.98 -5.06
CA SER A 207 23.31 12.39 -5.38
C SER A 207 22.56 12.64 -6.70
N ARG A 208 22.36 11.60 -7.53
CA ARG A 208 21.57 11.67 -8.77
C ARG A 208 20.12 11.33 -8.58
N ASP A 209 19.75 10.81 -7.40
CA ASP A 209 18.43 10.34 -7.07
C ASP A 209 17.61 11.39 -6.30
N TRP A 210 16.31 11.14 -6.10
CA TRP A 210 15.41 12.06 -5.44
C TRP A 210 14.64 11.35 -4.33
N PHE A 211 14.59 11.96 -3.16
CA PHE A 211 13.83 11.45 -2.02
C PHE A 211 12.67 12.38 -1.69
N VAL A 212 11.45 11.92 -1.94
CA VAL A 212 10.20 12.61 -1.64
C VAL A 212 9.66 12.08 -0.32
N TYR A 213 9.38 12.94 0.65
CA TYR A 213 8.91 12.50 1.95
C TYR A 213 7.99 13.50 2.63
N SER A 214 7.16 13.02 3.57
CA SER A 214 6.30 13.90 4.37
C SER A 214 7.12 14.71 5.36
N GLY A 215 7.07 16.02 5.23
CA GLY A 215 7.67 16.97 6.17
C GLY A 215 6.82 17.20 7.42
N ASP A 216 5.57 16.71 7.45
CA ASP A 216 4.68 16.77 8.62
C ASP A 216 4.73 15.50 9.48
N ASP A 217 5.47 14.48 9.09
CA ASP A 217 5.61 13.23 9.83
C ASP A 217 6.80 13.30 10.80
N GLU A 218 6.51 13.35 12.09
CA GLU A 218 7.54 13.49 13.15
C GLU A 218 8.49 12.28 13.20
N VAL A 219 8.02 11.08 12.86
CA VAL A 219 8.85 9.88 12.85
C VAL A 219 9.88 9.98 11.73
N ILE A 220 9.44 10.35 10.52
CA ILE A 220 10.37 10.58 9.41
C ILE A 220 11.40 11.63 9.79
N TRP A 221 10.99 12.76 10.35
CA TRP A 221 11.87 13.85 10.78
C TRP A 221 12.95 13.38 11.76
N ASN A 222 12.57 12.54 12.74
CA ASN A 222 13.47 12.00 13.74
C ASN A 222 14.42 10.93 13.16
N GLU A 223 14.01 10.28 12.07
CA GLU A 223 14.83 9.27 11.38
C GLU A 223 15.87 9.87 10.43
N LEU A 224 15.55 10.97 9.73
CA LEU A 224 16.43 11.56 8.70
C LEU A 224 17.90 11.76 9.17
N PRO A 225 18.19 12.27 10.38
CA PRO A 225 19.56 12.50 10.82
C PRO A 225 20.41 11.22 11.01
N LYS A 226 19.77 10.04 11.07
CA LYS A 226 20.46 8.76 11.25
C LYS A 226 21.06 8.22 9.95
N TYR A 227 20.71 8.82 8.80
CA TYR A 227 21.08 8.33 7.47
C TYR A 227 21.95 9.33 6.71
N ASP A 228 22.89 8.83 5.90
CA ASP A 228 23.68 9.64 4.97
C ASP A 228 22.85 9.96 3.70
N LEU A 229 22.06 11.02 3.77
CA LEU A 229 21.12 11.44 2.73
C LEU A 229 21.84 12.27 1.64
N ARG A 230 22.52 11.61 0.72
CA ARG A 230 23.25 12.25 -0.40
C ARG A 230 22.36 12.68 -1.56
N MET A 231 21.16 12.10 -1.67
CA MET A 231 20.20 12.40 -2.73
C MET A 231 19.55 13.76 -2.54
N ARG A 232 18.91 14.27 -3.59
CA ARG A 232 18.11 15.49 -3.51
C ARG A 232 16.83 15.22 -2.74
N GLN A 233 16.56 16.01 -1.72
CA GLN A 233 15.41 15.87 -0.85
C GLN A 233 14.28 16.77 -1.31
N LEU A 234 13.04 16.26 -1.32
CA LEU A 234 11.83 16.95 -1.76
C LEU A 234 10.73 16.74 -0.70
N PRO A 235 10.74 17.48 0.42
CA PRO A 235 9.68 17.39 1.41
C PRO A 235 8.35 17.96 0.91
N PHE A 236 7.24 17.34 1.31
CA PHE A 236 5.89 17.88 1.15
C PHE A 236 5.20 18.04 2.51
N ALA A 237 4.45 19.13 2.68
CA ALA A 237 3.81 19.45 3.96
C ALA A 237 2.53 20.28 3.79
N ALA A 238 1.69 20.27 4.83
CA ALA A 238 0.50 21.12 4.95
C ALA A 238 0.43 21.86 6.29
N LYS A 239 1.10 21.35 7.34
CA LYS A 239 1.01 21.86 8.71
C LYS A 239 2.29 22.57 9.16
N ASN A 240 3.45 22.16 8.68
CA ASN A 240 4.77 22.61 9.14
C ASN A 240 5.56 23.32 8.04
N ALA A 241 5.15 24.57 7.71
CA ALA A 241 5.88 25.40 6.75
C ALA A 241 7.35 25.66 7.16
N VAL A 242 7.66 25.66 8.45
CA VAL A 242 9.00 25.94 9.00
C VAL A 242 9.94 24.73 8.85
N ALA A 243 9.43 23.53 9.03
CA ALA A 243 10.22 22.29 8.91
C ALA A 243 10.65 22.01 7.46
N SER A 244 9.89 22.52 6.48
CA SER A 244 10.16 22.32 5.06
C SER A 244 11.04 23.42 4.41
N GLY A 245 11.45 24.45 5.16
CA GLY A 245 12.22 25.55 4.57
C GLY A 245 11.57 26.18 3.34
N ALA A 246 10.24 26.41 3.35
CA ALA A 246 9.38 26.65 2.20
C ALA A 246 9.34 25.44 1.24
N GLY A 247 8.92 24.28 1.74
CA GLY A 247 8.93 22.97 1.12
C GLY A 247 8.78 22.90 -0.40
N ASP A 248 9.34 21.86 -0.96
CA ASP A 248 9.23 21.60 -2.40
C ASP A 248 7.78 21.35 -2.85
N ALA A 249 6.88 21.00 -1.91
CA ALA A 249 5.41 21.14 -2.05
C ALA A 249 4.78 21.53 -0.71
N PHE A 250 4.11 22.66 -0.64
CA PHE A 250 3.40 23.11 0.55
C PHE A 250 1.95 23.46 0.23
N LEU A 251 1.01 22.90 1.01
CA LEU A 251 -0.41 23.16 0.89
C LEU A 251 -0.80 24.41 1.69
N CYS A 252 -1.29 25.44 1.00
CA CYS A 252 -1.81 26.67 1.60
C CYS A 252 -3.09 27.07 0.88
N ASP A 253 -4.13 27.42 1.64
CA ASP A 253 -5.42 27.90 1.11
C ASP A 253 -6.01 27.02 0.00
N GLY A 254 -5.91 25.69 0.16
CA GLY A 254 -6.43 24.72 -0.80
C GLY A 254 -5.63 24.59 -2.09
N LYS A 255 -4.44 25.19 -2.17
CA LYS A 255 -3.52 25.07 -3.32
C LYS A 255 -2.13 24.64 -2.86
N PHE A 256 -1.39 23.96 -3.73
CA PHE A 256 0.03 23.73 -3.54
C PHE A 256 0.82 23.93 -4.83
N THR A 257 2.05 24.35 -4.70
CA THR A 257 3.04 24.37 -5.78
C THR A 257 4.08 23.31 -5.48
N ALA A 258 4.21 22.30 -6.34
CA ALA A 258 5.28 21.32 -6.25
C ALA A 258 6.44 21.73 -7.16
N THR A 259 7.67 21.68 -6.64
CA THR A 259 8.90 22.08 -7.36
C THR A 259 9.96 20.99 -7.26
N ALA A 260 10.52 20.57 -8.39
CA ALA A 260 11.68 19.68 -8.44
C ALA A 260 12.71 20.20 -9.44
N GLY A 261 13.84 20.64 -8.94
CA GLY A 261 14.87 21.30 -9.74
C GLY A 261 14.38 22.63 -10.34
N LYS A 262 14.26 22.71 -11.68
CA LYS A 262 13.79 23.92 -12.38
C LYS A 262 12.31 23.83 -12.79
N ALA A 263 11.66 22.73 -12.57
CA ALA A 263 10.27 22.49 -12.96
C ALA A 263 9.34 22.68 -11.77
N SER A 264 8.20 23.35 -11.98
CA SER A 264 7.17 23.49 -10.96
C SER A 264 5.76 23.36 -11.55
N VAL A 265 4.82 22.92 -10.71
CA VAL A 265 3.40 22.79 -11.04
C VAL A 265 2.54 23.27 -9.87
N GLU A 266 1.60 24.16 -10.16
CA GLU A 266 0.58 24.58 -9.21
C GLU A 266 -0.68 23.73 -9.37
N ILE A 267 -1.23 23.26 -8.25
CA ILE A 267 -2.42 22.41 -8.17
C ILE A 267 -3.43 23.04 -7.19
N ASP A 268 -4.66 23.18 -7.65
CA ASP A 268 -5.83 23.55 -6.87
C ASP A 268 -6.52 22.25 -6.38
N THR A 269 -6.51 21.99 -5.08
CA THR A 269 -7.05 20.74 -4.51
C THR A 269 -8.57 20.66 -4.66
N ALA A 270 -9.28 21.78 -4.82
CA ALA A 270 -10.72 21.79 -5.09
C ALA A 270 -11.06 21.11 -6.43
N LYS A 271 -10.12 21.10 -7.39
CA LYS A 271 -10.28 20.45 -8.72
C LYS A 271 -9.92 18.98 -8.73
N LEU A 272 -9.28 18.46 -7.66
CA LEU A 272 -9.03 17.02 -7.53
C LEU A 272 -10.35 16.28 -7.31
N GLN A 273 -10.50 15.11 -7.92
CA GLN A 273 -11.65 14.24 -7.66
C GLN A 273 -11.50 13.51 -6.32
N ILE A 274 -10.27 13.18 -5.92
CA ILE A 274 -9.95 12.62 -4.60
C ILE A 274 -9.88 13.75 -3.57
N LYS A 275 -10.68 13.66 -2.50
CA LYS A 275 -10.85 14.72 -1.50
C LYS A 275 -10.13 14.38 -0.18
N GLY A 276 -10.02 15.38 0.68
CA GLY A 276 -9.42 15.26 2.01
C GLY A 276 -7.93 15.54 2.03
N LEU A 277 -7.43 15.90 3.22
CA LEU A 277 -6.03 16.29 3.44
C LEU A 277 -5.05 15.16 3.05
N HIS A 278 -5.37 13.91 3.40
CA HIS A 278 -4.54 12.76 3.04
C HIS A 278 -4.38 12.59 1.51
N ASN A 279 -5.39 12.93 0.72
CA ASN A 279 -5.30 12.90 -0.73
C ASN A 279 -4.55 14.12 -1.31
N ALA A 280 -4.57 15.25 -0.61
CA ALA A 280 -3.68 16.37 -0.94
C ALA A 280 -2.20 15.96 -0.76
N TYR A 281 -1.84 15.26 0.34
CA TYR A 281 -0.52 14.67 0.53
C TYR A 281 -0.15 13.68 -0.58
N ASN A 282 -1.07 12.77 -0.94
CA ASN A 282 -0.85 11.84 -2.05
C ASN A 282 -0.59 12.57 -3.38
N ALA A 283 -1.33 13.64 -3.66
CA ALA A 283 -1.17 14.46 -4.86
C ALA A 283 0.15 15.24 -4.86
N MET A 284 0.56 15.81 -3.73
CA MET A 284 1.85 16.50 -3.58
C MET A 284 3.02 15.55 -3.82
N ALA A 285 3.01 14.39 -3.17
CA ALA A 285 4.04 13.36 -3.36
C ALA A 285 4.12 12.88 -4.82
N ALA A 286 2.96 12.66 -5.46
CA ALA A 286 2.91 12.24 -6.86
C ALA A 286 3.41 13.34 -7.82
N ALA A 287 3.07 14.61 -7.56
CA ALA A 287 3.55 15.74 -8.34
C ALA A 287 5.09 15.88 -8.24
N LEU A 288 5.66 15.83 -7.04
CA LEU A 288 7.10 15.88 -6.82
C LEU A 288 7.82 14.72 -7.49
N ALA A 289 7.35 13.49 -7.29
CA ALA A 289 7.98 12.30 -7.85
C ALA A 289 7.97 12.31 -9.40
N THR A 290 6.89 12.76 -10.00
CA THR A 290 6.77 12.81 -11.46
C THR A 290 7.52 14.00 -12.06
N LEU A 291 7.62 15.14 -11.39
CA LEU A 291 8.54 16.23 -11.76
C LEU A 291 9.99 15.74 -11.73
N ALA A 292 10.39 15.05 -10.66
CA ALA A 292 11.73 14.46 -10.52
C ALA A 292 12.04 13.43 -11.63
N ALA A 293 11.02 12.71 -12.11
CA ALA A 293 11.13 11.82 -13.27
C ALA A 293 11.15 12.54 -14.62
N GLY A 294 10.95 13.87 -14.65
CA GLY A 294 11.01 14.69 -15.87
C GLY A 294 9.68 14.85 -16.61
N VAL A 295 8.54 14.54 -15.96
CA VAL A 295 7.22 14.77 -16.57
C VAL A 295 6.91 16.26 -16.65
N ALA A 296 6.39 16.70 -17.80
CA ALA A 296 6.02 18.09 -18.01
C ALA A 296 4.89 18.56 -17.07
N PRO A 297 5.01 19.76 -16.42
CA PRO A 297 4.04 20.27 -15.44
C PRO A 297 2.58 20.25 -15.89
N ALA A 298 2.33 20.61 -17.15
CA ALA A 298 0.98 20.64 -17.73
C ALA A 298 0.35 19.24 -17.79
N LYS A 299 1.15 18.19 -18.05
CA LYS A 299 0.69 16.79 -18.06
C LYS A 299 0.36 16.33 -16.65
N ILE A 300 1.20 16.67 -15.66
CA ILE A 300 0.97 16.36 -14.24
C ILE A 300 -0.38 16.95 -13.80
N ARG A 301 -0.60 18.24 -14.02
CA ARG A 301 -1.84 18.92 -13.63
C ARG A 301 -3.07 18.27 -14.28
N LYS A 302 -3.00 18.00 -15.58
CA LYS A 302 -4.12 17.39 -16.33
C LYS A 302 -4.47 16.02 -15.73
N SER A 303 -3.48 15.17 -15.50
CA SER A 303 -3.69 13.81 -15.00
C SER A 303 -4.18 13.79 -13.55
N LEU A 304 -3.66 14.68 -12.68
CA LEU A 304 -4.13 14.80 -11.29
C LEU A 304 -5.62 15.18 -11.25
N TYR A 305 -6.08 16.12 -12.07
CA TYR A 305 -7.47 16.53 -12.09
C TYR A 305 -8.41 15.47 -12.71
N ALA A 306 -7.88 14.58 -13.54
CA ALA A 306 -8.62 13.49 -14.16
C ALA A 306 -8.52 12.16 -13.41
N PHE A 307 -7.84 12.12 -12.24
CA PHE A 307 -7.66 10.90 -11.49
C PHE A 307 -8.91 10.57 -10.67
N ALA A 308 -9.59 9.49 -11.04
CA ALA A 308 -10.71 8.96 -10.26
C ALA A 308 -10.24 8.26 -8.98
N PRO A 309 -11.06 8.23 -7.92
CA PRO A 309 -10.76 7.46 -6.72
C PRO A 309 -10.37 6.00 -7.01
N VAL A 310 -9.45 5.46 -6.22
CA VAL A 310 -9.07 4.06 -6.29
C VAL A 310 -10.19 3.23 -5.66
N GLU A 311 -10.55 2.14 -6.31
CA GLU A 311 -11.57 1.21 -5.81
C GLU A 311 -11.28 0.77 -4.37
N HIS A 312 -12.32 0.62 -3.56
CA HIS A 312 -12.26 0.31 -2.13
C HIS A 312 -11.56 1.36 -1.24
N ARG A 313 -11.34 2.60 -1.73
CA ARG A 313 -10.78 3.71 -0.95
C ARG A 313 -11.68 4.93 -1.02
N LEU A 314 -12.48 5.15 0.04
CA LEU A 314 -13.49 6.21 0.10
C LEU A 314 -14.26 6.30 -1.23
N GLU A 315 -14.52 5.15 -1.83
CA GLU A 315 -15.20 5.01 -3.12
C GLU A 315 -16.70 5.28 -2.94
N PRO A 316 -17.24 6.36 -3.51
CA PRO A 316 -18.70 6.54 -3.55
C PRO A 316 -19.32 5.45 -4.43
N VAL A 317 -20.17 4.62 -3.83
CA VAL A 317 -20.84 3.52 -4.56
C VAL A 317 -22.14 3.99 -5.17
N ALA A 318 -23.01 4.55 -4.33
CA ALA A 318 -24.32 5.06 -4.77
C ALA A 318 -24.85 6.11 -3.78
N GLU A 319 -25.79 6.92 -4.24
CA GLU A 319 -26.66 7.71 -3.36
C GLU A 319 -28.10 7.21 -3.56
N LYS A 320 -28.68 6.58 -2.55
CA LYS A 320 -30.04 6.00 -2.58
C LYS A 320 -30.85 6.51 -1.41
N ASP A 321 -32.05 6.94 -1.65
CA ASP A 321 -32.96 7.53 -0.66
C ASP A 321 -32.34 8.69 0.13
N GLY A 322 -31.45 9.46 -0.50
CA GLY A 322 -30.68 10.54 0.12
C GLY A 322 -29.52 10.11 1.00
N VAL A 323 -29.19 8.82 1.06
CA VAL A 323 -28.07 8.23 1.81
C VAL A 323 -26.92 7.94 0.86
N LEU A 324 -25.72 8.47 1.17
CA LEU A 324 -24.50 8.21 0.42
C LEU A 324 -23.78 6.97 0.95
N TRP A 325 -23.61 5.96 0.12
CA TRP A 325 -22.90 4.73 0.44
C TRP A 325 -21.45 4.80 -0.01
N ILE A 326 -20.50 4.60 0.92
CA ILE A 326 -19.07 4.76 0.69
C ILE A 326 -18.33 3.47 1.05
N ASN A 327 -17.59 2.94 0.08
CA ASN A 327 -16.74 1.76 0.24
C ASN A 327 -15.29 2.18 0.53
N ASP A 328 -14.86 1.97 1.77
CA ASP A 328 -13.48 2.16 2.20
C ASP A 328 -12.91 0.85 2.78
N SER A 329 -13.26 -0.28 2.17
CA SER A 329 -12.90 -1.62 2.64
C SER A 329 -11.38 -1.82 2.79
N LYS A 330 -10.56 -1.05 2.10
CA LYS A 330 -9.09 -1.07 2.20
C LYS A 330 -8.55 -0.41 3.47
N ALA A 331 -9.37 0.28 4.26
CA ALA A 331 -9.00 0.85 5.55
C ALA A 331 -8.90 -0.26 6.63
N THR A 332 -7.81 -1.01 6.61
CA THR A 332 -7.57 -2.17 7.49
C THR A 332 -6.75 -1.84 8.74
N ASN A 333 -6.56 -0.56 9.04
CA ASN A 333 -5.91 -0.04 10.23
C ASN A 333 -6.59 1.25 10.72
N VAL A 334 -6.29 1.63 11.97
CA VAL A 334 -6.88 2.77 12.66
C VAL A 334 -6.60 4.10 11.94
N ASP A 335 -5.37 4.32 11.47
CA ASP A 335 -4.98 5.56 10.80
C ASP A 335 -5.78 5.80 9.51
N SER A 336 -6.01 4.73 8.73
CA SER A 336 -6.84 4.87 7.52
C SER A 336 -8.25 5.33 7.85
N VAL A 337 -8.84 4.78 8.91
CA VAL A 337 -10.18 5.16 9.39
C VAL A 337 -10.20 6.57 9.97
N TYR A 338 -9.12 6.99 10.65
CA TYR A 338 -8.98 8.36 11.13
C TYR A 338 -9.22 9.37 10.01
N TYR A 339 -8.49 9.23 8.90
CA TYR A 339 -8.64 10.10 7.73
C TYR A 339 -9.99 9.92 7.02
N ALA A 340 -10.54 8.71 7.03
CA ALA A 340 -11.86 8.47 6.47
C ALA A 340 -12.91 9.26 7.25
N LEU A 341 -12.96 9.14 8.57
CA LEU A 341 -13.88 9.88 9.42
C LEU A 341 -13.63 11.40 9.38
N GLU A 342 -12.34 11.84 9.37
CA GLU A 342 -11.98 13.25 9.22
C GLU A 342 -12.61 13.86 7.96
N SER A 343 -12.59 13.14 6.85
CA SER A 343 -13.07 13.61 5.55
C SER A 343 -14.59 13.65 5.40
N MET A 344 -15.33 13.01 6.30
CA MET A 344 -16.79 12.99 6.22
C MET A 344 -17.40 14.36 6.52
N THR A 345 -18.33 14.78 5.67
CA THR A 345 -19.07 16.05 5.78
C THR A 345 -20.54 15.85 6.12
N ARG A 346 -21.02 14.60 6.15
CA ARG A 346 -22.37 14.17 6.50
C ARG A 346 -22.34 13.42 7.85
N PRO A 347 -23.45 13.33 8.59
CA PRO A 347 -23.56 12.37 9.69
C PRO A 347 -23.32 10.93 9.18
N VAL A 348 -22.75 10.08 10.01
CA VAL A 348 -22.23 8.79 9.58
C VAL A 348 -22.88 7.63 10.33
N VAL A 349 -23.30 6.62 9.56
CA VAL A 349 -23.42 5.24 10.01
C VAL A 349 -22.11 4.57 9.63
N TRP A 350 -21.32 4.18 10.63
CA TRP A 350 -19.98 3.63 10.40
C TRP A 350 -19.98 2.12 10.58
N ILE A 351 -19.53 1.37 9.54
CA ILE A 351 -19.33 -0.08 9.61
C ILE A 351 -17.85 -0.36 9.86
N ALA A 352 -17.55 -0.97 11.03
CA ALA A 352 -16.19 -1.33 11.43
C ALA A 352 -16.11 -2.76 11.94
N GLY A 353 -14.92 -3.37 11.89
CA GLY A 353 -14.69 -4.70 12.42
C GLY A 353 -13.96 -5.64 11.47
N GLY A 354 -13.72 -6.84 11.97
CA GLY A 354 -12.88 -7.85 11.35
C GLY A 354 -11.82 -8.35 12.32
N THR A 355 -10.73 -8.93 11.80
CA THR A 355 -9.61 -9.41 12.62
C THR A 355 -8.81 -8.24 13.21
N ASP A 356 -8.92 -8.02 14.52
CA ASP A 356 -8.16 -6.99 15.27
C ASP A 356 -6.70 -7.44 15.46
N LYS A 357 -5.75 -6.54 15.18
CA LYS A 357 -4.31 -6.78 15.29
C LYS A 357 -3.68 -6.09 16.51
N GLY A 358 -4.45 -5.86 17.56
CA GLY A 358 -4.00 -5.08 18.72
C GLY A 358 -4.23 -3.58 18.58
N ASN A 359 -5.22 -3.17 17.81
CA ASN A 359 -5.52 -1.77 17.51
C ASN A 359 -5.74 -0.93 18.78
N ASP A 360 -5.20 0.28 18.79
CA ASP A 360 -5.60 1.35 19.69
C ASP A 360 -6.62 2.25 18.98
N TYR A 361 -7.86 2.27 19.46
CA TYR A 361 -8.96 3.04 18.87
C TYR A 361 -9.11 4.46 19.44
N GLU A 362 -8.29 4.86 20.43
CA GLU A 362 -8.38 6.18 21.05
C GLU A 362 -8.35 7.33 20.03
N PRO A 363 -7.47 7.31 18.99
CA PRO A 363 -7.41 8.37 17.98
C PRO A 363 -8.73 8.60 17.22
N LEU A 364 -9.60 7.59 17.12
CA LEU A 364 -10.86 7.68 16.37
C LEU A 364 -12.00 8.32 17.18
N LYS A 365 -11.92 8.29 18.52
CA LYS A 365 -13.04 8.64 19.40
C LYS A 365 -13.52 10.07 19.23
N ALA A 366 -12.62 11.00 18.97
CA ALA A 366 -12.98 12.41 18.73
C ALA A 366 -13.89 12.59 17.51
N PHE A 367 -13.50 11.99 16.37
CA PHE A 367 -14.30 12.05 15.15
C PHE A 367 -15.57 11.20 15.24
N ALA A 368 -15.49 10.03 15.88
CA ALA A 368 -16.67 9.18 16.10
C ALA A 368 -17.73 9.92 16.90
N ARG A 369 -17.35 10.58 18.02
CA ARG A 369 -18.28 11.39 18.82
C ARG A 369 -18.88 12.55 18.04
N ALA A 370 -18.12 13.18 17.16
CA ALA A 370 -18.56 14.34 16.42
C ALA A 370 -19.44 14.03 15.21
N LYS A 371 -19.27 12.87 14.59
CA LYS A 371 -19.84 12.59 13.26
C LYS A 371 -20.64 11.28 13.18
N VAL A 372 -20.33 10.28 14.02
CA VAL A 372 -20.98 8.97 13.96
C VAL A 372 -22.14 8.90 14.92
N HIS A 373 -23.33 8.64 14.41
CA HIS A 373 -24.50 8.41 15.27
C HIS A 373 -24.78 6.92 15.52
N THR A 374 -24.36 6.03 14.59
CA THR A 374 -24.47 4.59 14.75
C THR A 374 -23.20 3.91 14.28
N LEU A 375 -22.58 3.10 15.15
CA LEU A 375 -21.50 2.18 14.81
C LEU A 375 -22.06 0.79 14.64
N VAL A 376 -21.87 0.19 13.46
CA VAL A 376 -22.22 -1.19 13.18
C VAL A 376 -20.93 -2.01 13.18
N CYS A 377 -20.73 -2.80 14.24
CA CYS A 377 -19.61 -3.72 14.33
C CYS A 377 -19.88 -4.97 13.49
N MET A 378 -18.96 -5.32 12.60
CA MET A 378 -19.07 -6.45 11.68
C MET A 378 -17.85 -7.37 11.80
N GLY A 379 -18.00 -8.51 12.44
CA GLY A 379 -16.93 -9.49 12.63
C GLY A 379 -17.34 -10.66 13.51
N LEU A 380 -16.54 -11.71 13.56
CA LEU A 380 -16.76 -12.86 14.44
C LEU A 380 -16.52 -12.50 15.92
N ASP A 381 -15.63 -11.54 16.21
CA ASP A 381 -15.39 -11.00 17.55
C ASP A 381 -15.42 -9.46 17.51
N ASN A 382 -16.49 -8.89 18.04
CA ASN A 382 -16.70 -7.44 18.13
C ASN A 382 -16.51 -6.88 19.55
N ALA A 383 -16.16 -7.72 20.53
CA ALA A 383 -16.18 -7.34 21.95
C ALA A 383 -15.34 -6.09 22.24
N LYS A 384 -14.17 -5.96 21.60
CA LYS A 384 -13.29 -4.81 21.78
C LYS A 384 -13.91 -3.53 21.21
N LEU A 385 -14.40 -3.55 19.98
CA LEU A 385 -15.04 -2.39 19.35
C LEU A 385 -16.27 -1.93 20.15
N VAL A 386 -17.13 -2.87 20.56
CA VAL A 386 -18.30 -2.56 21.39
C VAL A 386 -17.85 -1.87 22.68
N ARG A 387 -16.88 -2.42 23.39
CA ARG A 387 -16.36 -1.84 24.63
C ARG A 387 -15.78 -0.43 24.43
N GLU A 388 -14.99 -0.21 23.37
CA GLU A 388 -14.28 1.05 23.13
C GLU A 388 -15.21 2.17 22.67
N PHE A 389 -16.34 1.86 22.02
CA PHE A 389 -17.23 2.87 21.45
C PHE A 389 -18.58 3.01 22.18
N THR A 390 -18.92 2.11 23.10
CA THR A 390 -20.08 2.29 23.98
C THR A 390 -19.91 3.57 24.81
N GLY A 391 -20.88 4.49 24.72
CA GLY A 391 -20.81 5.82 25.35
C GLY A 391 -19.95 6.85 24.59
N VAL A 392 -19.30 6.47 23.49
CA VAL A 392 -18.62 7.39 22.58
C VAL A 392 -19.55 7.81 21.45
N VAL A 393 -20.27 6.86 20.87
CA VAL A 393 -21.30 7.10 19.85
C VAL A 393 -22.70 6.81 20.44
N PRO A 394 -23.75 7.43 19.91
CA PRO A 394 -25.12 7.23 20.42
C PRO A 394 -25.59 5.77 20.38
N GLU A 395 -25.24 5.04 19.34
CA GLU A 395 -25.69 3.65 19.14
C GLU A 395 -24.54 2.75 18.66
N VAL A 396 -24.44 1.55 19.24
CA VAL A 396 -23.51 0.50 18.82
C VAL A 396 -24.30 -0.79 18.59
N VAL A 397 -24.22 -1.30 17.35
CA VAL A 397 -24.87 -2.56 16.93
C VAL A 397 -23.80 -3.59 16.61
N SER A 398 -23.91 -4.80 17.16
CA SER A 398 -22.97 -5.90 16.88
C SER A 398 -23.59 -6.91 15.91
N THR A 399 -22.86 -7.27 14.86
CA THR A 399 -23.30 -8.21 13.83
C THR A 399 -22.16 -9.17 13.47
N ASP A 400 -22.50 -10.36 13.00
CA ASP A 400 -21.58 -11.46 12.68
C ASP A 400 -21.50 -11.76 11.17
N SER A 401 -22.15 -10.96 10.35
CA SER A 401 -22.21 -11.17 8.90
C SER A 401 -22.39 -9.85 8.15
N LEU A 402 -22.01 -9.84 6.87
CA LEU A 402 -22.22 -8.68 6.00
C LEU A 402 -23.71 -8.35 5.85
N GLU A 403 -24.55 -9.36 5.64
CA GLU A 403 -26.00 -9.14 5.43
C GLU A 403 -26.64 -8.47 6.66
N ALA A 404 -26.31 -8.94 7.86
CA ALA A 404 -26.78 -8.34 9.10
C ALA A 404 -26.26 -6.89 9.28
N ALA A 405 -24.97 -6.67 9.00
CA ALA A 405 -24.36 -5.34 9.10
C ALA A 405 -24.99 -4.34 8.14
N MET A 406 -25.18 -4.73 6.89
CA MET A 406 -25.79 -3.88 5.86
C MET A 406 -27.26 -3.58 6.16
N THR A 407 -28.02 -4.59 6.61
CA THR A 407 -29.42 -4.40 7.02
C THR A 407 -29.54 -3.45 8.21
N ALA A 408 -28.70 -3.61 9.23
CA ALA A 408 -28.66 -2.70 10.38
C ALA A 408 -28.26 -1.28 9.96
N SER A 409 -27.28 -1.16 9.06
CA SER A 409 -26.83 0.16 8.56
C SER A 409 -27.92 0.86 7.77
N LYS A 410 -28.66 0.16 6.91
CA LYS A 410 -29.80 0.71 6.16
C LYS A 410 -30.91 1.17 7.09
N ALA A 411 -31.22 0.40 8.15
CA ALA A 411 -32.24 0.74 9.13
C ALA A 411 -31.89 1.97 9.97
N ALA A 412 -30.59 2.17 10.27
CA ALA A 412 -30.09 3.30 11.04
C ALA A 412 -29.94 4.59 10.22
N ALA A 413 -29.68 4.48 8.91
CA ALA A 413 -29.41 5.61 8.04
C ALA A 413 -30.65 6.46 7.76
N ARG A 414 -30.44 7.78 7.65
CA ARG A 414 -31.49 8.79 7.37
C ARG A 414 -31.09 9.58 6.10
N PRO A 415 -32.03 10.15 5.37
CA PRO A 415 -31.70 11.06 4.28
C PRO A 415 -30.72 12.17 4.73
N GLY A 416 -29.63 12.36 4.01
CA GLY A 416 -28.55 13.27 4.36
C GLY A 416 -27.33 12.58 5.00
N ASP A 417 -27.43 11.31 5.43
CA ASP A 417 -26.33 10.57 6.02
C ASP A 417 -25.37 9.96 4.99
N ALA A 418 -24.23 9.52 5.49
CA ALA A 418 -23.32 8.61 4.78
C ALA A 418 -23.24 7.27 5.52
N VAL A 419 -23.39 6.15 4.81
CA VAL A 419 -23.02 4.82 5.31
C VAL A 419 -21.59 4.55 4.84
N LEU A 420 -20.67 4.44 5.79
CA LEU A 420 -19.25 4.30 5.55
C LEU A 420 -18.75 2.92 5.97
N LEU A 421 -18.38 2.07 5.01
CA LEU A 421 -17.61 0.86 5.29
C LEU A 421 -16.13 1.24 5.42
N SER A 422 -15.63 1.41 6.65
CA SER A 422 -14.22 1.70 6.95
C SER A 422 -13.78 0.90 8.18
N PRO A 423 -13.30 -0.33 7.97
CA PRO A 423 -13.33 -1.40 8.96
C PRO A 423 -12.33 -1.29 10.11
N ALA A 424 -11.23 -0.57 9.99
CA ALA A 424 -10.09 -0.53 10.92
C ALA A 424 -9.37 -1.88 11.10
N CYS A 425 -9.95 -2.98 10.68
CA CYS A 425 -9.50 -4.36 10.89
C CYS A 425 -9.25 -5.10 9.58
N ALA A 426 -8.40 -6.12 9.62
CA ALA A 426 -8.24 -7.04 8.51
C ALA A 426 -9.54 -7.82 8.28
N SER A 427 -9.73 -8.37 7.06
CA SER A 427 -11.00 -8.95 6.63
C SER A 427 -11.07 -10.47 6.73
N PHE A 428 -10.03 -11.13 7.26
CA PHE A 428 -9.83 -12.58 7.11
C PHE A 428 -10.73 -13.45 7.99
N ASP A 429 -11.53 -12.85 8.85
CA ASP A 429 -12.52 -13.55 9.67
C ASP A 429 -13.79 -13.93 8.88
N LEU A 430 -14.34 -13.01 8.08
CA LEU A 430 -15.56 -13.19 7.31
C LEU A 430 -15.34 -13.23 5.79
N PHE A 431 -14.18 -12.77 5.29
CA PHE A 431 -13.93 -12.58 3.87
C PHE A 431 -12.56 -13.12 3.45
N ARG A 432 -12.39 -13.40 2.16
CA ARG A 432 -11.10 -13.85 1.62
C ARG A 432 -10.01 -12.78 1.69
N ASN A 433 -10.39 -11.52 1.47
CA ASN A 433 -9.53 -10.34 1.50
C ASN A 433 -10.39 -9.07 1.52
N TYR A 434 -9.77 -7.88 1.59
CA TYR A 434 -10.49 -6.62 1.61
C TYR A 434 -11.20 -6.31 0.28
N GLU A 435 -10.67 -6.76 -0.85
CA GLU A 435 -11.32 -6.62 -2.16
C GLU A 435 -12.66 -7.35 -2.15
N ASN A 436 -12.67 -8.61 -1.72
CA ASN A 436 -13.90 -9.40 -1.63
C ASN A 436 -14.93 -8.76 -0.69
N ARG A 437 -14.49 -8.22 0.46
CA ARG A 437 -15.38 -7.48 1.37
C ARG A 437 -15.98 -6.26 0.69
N GLY A 438 -15.17 -5.48 -0.03
CA GLY A 438 -15.61 -4.28 -0.74
C GLY A 438 -16.53 -4.58 -1.93
N GLU A 439 -16.27 -5.65 -2.69
CA GLU A 439 -17.13 -6.10 -3.79
C GLU A 439 -18.52 -6.53 -3.28
N LEU A 440 -18.56 -7.34 -2.22
CA LEU A 440 -19.80 -7.78 -1.63
C LEU A 440 -20.61 -6.61 -1.04
N PHE A 441 -19.94 -5.61 -0.46
CA PHE A 441 -20.58 -4.38 -0.02
C PHE A 441 -21.22 -3.65 -1.21
N LYS A 442 -20.50 -3.45 -2.31
CA LYS A 442 -21.02 -2.78 -3.52
C LYS A 442 -22.23 -3.50 -4.09
N ASN A 443 -22.12 -4.80 -4.26
CA ASN A 443 -23.22 -5.63 -4.79
C ASN A 443 -24.47 -5.50 -3.92
N TRP A 444 -24.32 -5.55 -2.60
CA TRP A 444 -25.45 -5.36 -1.69
C TRP A 444 -26.10 -3.99 -1.83
N VAL A 445 -25.26 -2.94 -1.94
CA VAL A 445 -25.75 -1.56 -2.13
C VAL A 445 -26.51 -1.44 -3.44
N GLU A 446 -26.00 -2.00 -4.53
CA GLU A 446 -26.67 -1.95 -5.83
C GLU A 446 -28.03 -2.65 -5.84
N GLU A 447 -28.12 -3.80 -5.17
CA GLU A 447 -29.30 -4.65 -5.18
C GLU A 447 -30.37 -4.24 -4.16
N LYS A 448 -29.96 -3.80 -2.95
CA LYS A 448 -30.85 -3.75 -1.77
C LYS A 448 -30.86 -2.40 -1.03
N ALA A 449 -29.94 -1.47 -1.31
CA ALA A 449 -29.89 -0.20 -0.59
C ALA A 449 -30.97 0.78 -1.01
#